data_45003a41dc1dfc61acb7f2fb3a39c129
#
_entry.id   45003a41dc1dfc61acb7f2fb3a39c129
#
_cell.length_a   1.000
_cell.length_b   1.000
_cell.length_c   1.000
_cell.angle_alpha   90.00
_cell.angle_beta   90.00
_cell.angle_gamma   90.00
#
_symmetry.space_group_name_H-M   'P 1'
#
loop_
_entity.id
_entity.type
_entity.pdbx_description
1 polymer ?
#
loop_
_entity_poly.entity_id
_entity_poly.type
_entity_poly.pdbx_seq_one_letter_code
_entity_poly.pdbx_strand_id
1 'polypeptide(L)'
;MKRTIHLILGILCIIPSLFAQTTFDTFFERKSLRIDFSLSGNAKQQSVAIEQLRKEPVWSGPLNNLIDQFYYGGYYVNIYDKATNKLIYSRGFNTLFEEWRTTDQANTETQAWTNSVSVPYPKNPI
;
A
#
# COMPACT_ATOMS: atom_id res chain seq x y z
N MET A 1 27.43 -40.99 -50.37
CA MET A 1 27.51 -39.75 -49.58
C MET A 1 26.31 -39.69 -48.64
N LYS A 2 26.51 -39.97 -47.33
CA LYS A 2 25.45 -39.90 -46.30
C LYS A 2 25.51 -38.50 -45.66
N ARG A 3 24.45 -37.66 -45.83
CA ARG A 3 24.32 -36.37 -45.19
C ARG A 3 23.73 -36.56 -43.78
N THR A 4 24.52 -36.32 -42.76
CA THR A 4 24.10 -36.33 -41.36
C THR A 4 23.49 -34.98 -41.04
N ILE A 5 22.18 -34.95 -40.78
CA ILE A 5 21.47 -33.74 -40.34
C ILE A 5 21.59 -33.67 -38.82
N HIS A 6 22.31 -32.67 -38.31
CA HIS A 6 22.38 -32.39 -36.87
C HIS A 6 21.21 -31.50 -36.48
N LEU A 7 20.27 -32.07 -35.75
CA LEU A 7 19.13 -31.35 -35.16
C LEU A 7 19.62 -30.70 -33.87
N ILE A 8 19.86 -29.38 -33.89
CA ILE A 8 20.16 -28.60 -32.68
C ILE A 8 18.83 -28.30 -32.00
N LEU A 9 18.52 -29.03 -30.93
CA LEU A 9 17.36 -28.82 -30.07
C LEU A 9 17.72 -27.67 -29.10
N GLY A 10 17.32 -26.44 -29.44
CA GLY A 10 17.46 -25.27 -28.54
C GLY A 10 16.51 -25.43 -27.35
N ILE A 11 17.04 -25.72 -26.16
CA ILE A 11 16.31 -25.70 -24.91
C ILE A 11 16.11 -24.22 -24.54
N LEU A 12 14.91 -23.71 -24.79
CA LEU A 12 14.49 -22.38 -24.32
C LEU A 12 14.22 -22.49 -22.80
N CYS A 13 15.21 -22.12 -21.98
CA CYS A 13 15.04 -21.96 -20.54
C CYS A 13 14.09 -20.81 -20.27
N ILE A 14 12.81 -21.10 -20.06
CA ILE A 14 11.84 -20.17 -19.49
C ILE A 14 12.22 -20.01 -18.01
N ILE A 15 12.95 -18.95 -17.67
CA ILE A 15 13.20 -18.59 -16.27
C ILE A 15 11.89 -17.98 -15.76
N PRO A 16 11.16 -18.65 -14.85
CA PRO A 16 10.01 -18.02 -14.23
C PRO A 16 10.54 -16.84 -13.41
N SER A 17 10.10 -15.62 -13.73
CA SER A 17 10.31 -14.46 -12.89
C SER A 17 9.60 -14.71 -11.56
N LEU A 18 10.31 -15.24 -10.58
CA LEU A 18 9.86 -15.31 -9.20
C LEU A 18 9.73 -13.86 -8.70
N PHE A 19 8.52 -13.30 -8.88
CA PHE A 19 8.15 -12.12 -8.08
C PHE A 19 8.18 -12.59 -6.62
N ALA A 20 9.21 -12.17 -5.90
CA ALA A 20 9.34 -12.46 -4.48
C ALA A 20 8.14 -11.80 -3.77
N GLN A 21 7.11 -12.59 -3.51
CA GLN A 21 5.94 -12.15 -2.75
C GLN A 21 6.43 -11.66 -1.40
N THR A 22 6.04 -10.44 -1.02
CA THR A 22 6.34 -9.89 0.29
C THR A 22 5.66 -10.77 1.34
N THR A 23 6.46 -11.45 2.17
CA THR A 23 5.93 -12.29 3.24
C THR A 23 5.67 -11.44 4.48
N PHE A 24 4.51 -11.60 5.09
CA PHE A 24 4.11 -10.84 6.28
C PHE A 24 5.16 -10.93 7.39
N ASP A 25 5.54 -12.15 7.75
CA ASP A 25 6.42 -12.40 8.89
C ASP A 25 7.86 -11.90 8.70
N THR A 26 8.26 -11.54 7.46
CA THR A 26 9.56 -10.89 7.20
C THR A 26 9.58 -9.46 7.69
N PHE A 27 8.50 -8.71 7.48
CA PHE A 27 8.48 -7.25 7.68
C PHE A 27 7.61 -6.82 8.86
N PHE A 28 6.66 -7.66 9.31
CA PHE A 28 5.63 -7.24 10.25
C PHE A 28 5.49 -8.15 11.46
N GLU A 29 5.08 -7.56 12.59
CA GLU A 29 4.53 -8.25 13.76
C GLU A 29 3.01 -8.46 13.56
N ARG A 30 2.42 -9.43 14.25
CA ARG A 30 0.95 -9.64 14.27
C ARG A 30 0.24 -8.62 15.17
N LYS A 31 0.66 -7.38 15.07
CA LYS A 31 0.12 -6.19 15.75
C LYS A 31 -0.22 -5.14 14.72
N SER A 32 -1.00 -4.14 15.11
CA SER A 32 -1.33 -3.01 14.24
C SER A 32 -0.51 -1.78 14.59
N LEU A 33 -0.17 -1.01 13.57
CA LEU A 33 0.15 0.39 13.68
C LEU A 33 -1.07 1.18 13.21
N ARG A 34 -1.74 1.84 14.15
CA ARG A 34 -2.80 2.79 13.84
C ARG A 34 -2.17 4.15 13.57
N ILE A 35 -2.54 4.73 12.47
CA ILE A 35 -2.10 6.05 12.00
C ILE A 35 -3.32 6.97 12.08
N ASP A 36 -3.32 7.92 13.02
CA ASP A 36 -4.32 8.98 13.09
C ASP A 36 -3.80 10.17 12.30
N PHE A 37 -4.63 10.73 11.44
CA PHE A 37 -4.27 11.83 10.55
C PHE A 37 -5.47 12.74 10.28
N SER A 38 -5.21 14.01 9.99
CA SER A 38 -6.21 14.94 9.50
C SER A 38 -6.07 15.15 7.99
N LEU A 39 -7.23 15.26 7.35
CA LEU A 39 -7.38 15.78 5.99
C LEU A 39 -8.03 17.14 6.10
N SER A 40 -7.44 18.16 5.47
CA SER A 40 -7.99 19.51 5.45
C SER A 40 -7.96 20.10 4.06
N GLY A 41 -8.92 20.96 3.75
CA GLY A 41 -8.99 21.62 2.45
C GLY A 41 -10.41 21.91 1.99
N ASN A 42 -10.57 21.99 0.68
CA ASN A 42 -11.81 22.32 -0.01
C ASN A 42 -11.91 21.58 -1.35
N ALA A 43 -12.86 21.91 -2.23
CA ALA A 43 -13.04 21.27 -3.52
C ALA A 43 -11.76 21.30 -4.40
N LYS A 44 -10.91 22.34 -4.27
CA LYS A 44 -9.77 22.58 -5.17
C LYS A 44 -8.43 22.09 -4.63
N GLN A 45 -8.28 22.06 -3.31
CA GLN A 45 -7.00 21.72 -2.66
C GLN A 45 -7.23 20.91 -1.40
N GLN A 46 -6.25 20.10 -1.05
CA GLN A 46 -6.24 19.35 0.19
C GLN A 46 -4.83 19.16 0.71
N SER A 47 -4.74 18.93 2.01
CA SER A 47 -3.51 18.58 2.71
C SER A 47 -3.76 17.45 3.70
N VAL A 48 -2.72 16.72 4.04
CA VAL A 48 -2.73 15.67 5.05
C VAL A 48 -1.68 15.97 6.10
N ALA A 49 -2.03 15.74 7.37
CA ALA A 49 -1.09 15.83 8.49
C ALA A 49 -1.24 14.59 9.38
N ILE A 50 -0.13 13.90 9.66
CA ILE A 50 -0.12 12.78 10.61
C ILE A 50 -0.17 13.39 12.01
N GLU A 51 -1.14 12.96 12.83
CA GLU A 51 -1.36 13.44 14.18
C GLU A 51 -0.73 12.52 15.23
N GLN A 52 -0.93 11.19 15.06
CA GLN A 52 -0.48 10.22 16.04
C GLN A 52 -0.23 8.84 15.40
N LEU A 53 0.76 8.13 15.94
CA LEU A 53 1.03 6.72 15.67
C LEU A 53 0.82 5.91 16.94
N ARG A 54 0.00 4.86 16.88
CA ARG A 54 -0.30 3.99 18.03
C ARG A 54 -0.04 2.54 17.68
N LYS A 55 0.70 1.86 18.55
CA LYS A 55 0.81 0.39 18.50
C LYS A 55 -0.41 -0.22 19.16
N GLU A 56 -1.11 -1.08 18.44
CA GLU A 56 -2.27 -1.83 18.92
C GLU A 56 -1.97 -3.34 19.00
N PRO A 57 -2.63 -4.09 19.90
CA PRO A 57 -2.19 -5.44 20.26
C PRO A 57 -2.37 -6.47 19.15
N VAL A 58 -3.32 -6.30 18.22
CA VAL A 58 -3.71 -7.32 17.24
C VAL A 58 -3.79 -6.74 15.85
N TRP A 59 -3.21 -7.45 14.87
CA TRP A 59 -3.47 -7.23 13.46
C TRP A 59 -4.61 -8.14 12.98
N SER A 60 -5.70 -7.55 12.51
CA SER A 60 -6.89 -8.26 12.02
C SER A 60 -7.02 -8.28 10.50
N GLY A 61 -6.04 -7.71 9.79
CA GLY A 61 -6.02 -7.67 8.33
C GLY A 61 -5.35 -8.89 7.69
N PRO A 62 -5.17 -8.86 6.36
CA PRO A 62 -4.60 -9.96 5.61
C PRO A 62 -3.14 -10.22 5.97
N LEU A 63 -2.72 -11.49 5.92
CA LEU A 63 -1.32 -11.92 6.05
C LEU A 63 -0.67 -12.19 4.69
N ASN A 64 -1.47 -12.20 3.63
CA ASN A 64 -1.06 -12.39 2.25
C ASN A 64 -1.60 -11.24 1.40
N ASN A 65 -1.09 -11.06 0.16
CA ASN A 65 -1.51 -10.00 -0.74
C ASN A 65 -1.40 -8.61 -0.08
N LEU A 66 -0.23 -8.35 0.49
CA LEU A 66 0.04 -7.14 1.27
C LEU A 66 0.11 -5.87 0.41
N ILE A 67 0.26 -6.02 -0.88
CA ILE A 67 0.31 -4.93 -1.85
C ILE A 67 -1.01 -4.90 -2.61
N ASP A 68 -1.68 -3.77 -2.57
CA ASP A 68 -2.88 -3.52 -3.37
C ASP A 68 -2.53 -3.48 -4.85
N GLN A 69 -3.22 -4.31 -5.64
CA GLN A 69 -3.03 -4.43 -7.10
C GLN A 69 -4.16 -3.75 -7.89
N PHE A 70 -5.23 -3.36 -7.23
CA PHE A 70 -6.43 -2.88 -7.90
C PHE A 70 -6.52 -1.36 -7.97
N TYR A 71 -5.79 -0.67 -7.10
CA TYR A 71 -5.80 0.80 -7.00
C TYR A 71 -7.19 1.39 -6.80
N TYR A 72 -8.02 0.72 -6.00
CA TYR A 72 -9.34 1.22 -5.62
C TYR A 72 -9.23 2.10 -4.37
N GLY A 73 -9.74 3.34 -4.50
CA GLY A 73 -9.78 4.33 -3.41
C GLY A 73 -9.20 5.68 -3.83
N GLY A 74 -9.68 6.74 -3.21
CA GLY A 74 -9.18 8.10 -3.43
C GLY A 74 -7.87 8.38 -2.68
N TYR A 75 -7.58 7.58 -1.64
CA TYR A 75 -6.38 7.67 -0.82
C TYR A 75 -5.67 6.34 -0.73
N TYR A 76 -4.35 6.40 -0.47
CA TYR A 76 -3.52 5.22 -0.28
C TYR A 76 -2.61 5.39 0.93
N VAL A 77 -2.47 4.31 1.71
CA VAL A 77 -1.37 4.14 2.64
C VAL A 77 -0.35 3.20 2.01
N ASN A 78 0.88 3.67 1.87
CA ASN A 78 2.01 2.91 1.36
C ASN A 78 3.09 2.85 2.43
N ILE A 79 3.54 1.65 2.77
CA ILE A 79 4.62 1.42 3.72
C ILE A 79 5.85 0.92 2.97
N TYR A 80 6.95 1.63 3.15
CA TYR A 80 8.24 1.27 2.56
C TYR A 80 9.22 0.85 3.65
N ASP A 81 9.94 -0.24 3.45
CA ASP A 81 11.08 -0.59 4.27
C ASP A 81 12.19 0.43 4.05
N LYS A 82 12.60 1.13 5.11
CA LYS A 82 13.55 2.25 5.01
C LYS A 82 14.93 1.82 4.49
N ALA A 83 15.36 0.60 4.81
CA ALA A 83 16.69 0.12 4.43
C ALA A 83 16.80 -0.18 2.93
N THR A 84 15.74 -0.67 2.32
CA THR A 84 15.73 -1.15 0.92
C THR A 84 14.89 -0.29 -0.01
N ASN A 85 14.12 0.65 0.54
CA ASN A 85 13.09 1.42 -0.17
C ASN A 85 12.06 0.53 -0.91
N LYS A 86 11.88 -0.70 -0.44
CA LYS A 86 10.90 -1.64 -1.00
C LYS A 86 9.52 -1.34 -0.44
N LEU A 87 8.51 -1.26 -1.32
CA LEU A 87 7.10 -1.24 -0.90
C LEU A 87 6.76 -2.60 -0.27
N ILE A 88 6.34 -2.60 1.01
CA ILE A 88 6.05 -3.80 1.79
C ILE A 88 4.59 -3.94 2.17
N TYR A 89 3.83 -2.85 2.11
CA TYR A 89 2.38 -2.85 2.30
C TYR A 89 1.75 -1.68 1.54
N SER A 90 0.61 -1.93 0.91
CA SER A 90 -0.22 -0.86 0.37
C SER A 90 -1.70 -1.20 0.48
N ARG A 91 -2.53 -0.17 0.71
CA ARG A 91 -3.99 -0.28 0.73
C ARG A 91 -4.65 1.02 0.32
N GLY A 92 -5.61 0.92 -0.61
CA GLY A 92 -6.51 2.01 -0.96
C GLY A 92 -7.67 2.12 0.03
N PHE A 93 -8.16 3.32 0.24
CA PHE A 93 -9.34 3.61 1.06
C PHE A 93 -10.01 4.91 0.62
N ASN A 94 -11.25 5.11 1.06
CA ASN A 94 -12.01 6.34 0.86
C ASN A 94 -12.33 6.99 2.21
N THR A 95 -12.66 8.27 2.19
CA THR A 95 -13.04 9.02 3.39
C THR A 95 -14.29 9.85 3.11
N LEU A 96 -15.03 10.17 4.16
CA LEU A 96 -16.15 11.11 4.05
C LEU A 96 -15.69 12.52 3.67
N PHE A 97 -14.44 12.88 4.00
CA PHE A 97 -13.85 14.16 3.57
C PHE A 97 -13.75 14.23 2.03
N GLU A 98 -13.35 13.15 1.38
CA GLU A 98 -13.30 13.09 -0.09
C GLU A 98 -14.69 13.27 -0.71
N GLU A 99 -15.71 12.59 -0.14
CA GLU A 99 -17.09 12.74 -0.56
C GLU A 99 -17.59 14.17 -0.37
N TRP A 100 -17.36 14.76 0.82
CA TRP A 100 -17.71 16.16 1.10
C TRP A 100 -17.07 17.13 0.09
N ARG A 101 -15.82 16.89 -0.32
CA ARG A 101 -15.13 17.74 -1.31
C ARG A 101 -15.83 17.83 -2.67
N THR A 102 -16.74 16.91 -2.98
CA THR A 102 -17.55 16.92 -4.21
C THR A 102 -18.82 17.75 -4.10
N THR A 103 -19.15 18.27 -2.92
CA THR A 103 -20.36 19.05 -2.68
C THR A 103 -20.19 20.53 -3.05
N ASP A 104 -21.31 21.23 -3.24
CA ASP A 104 -21.31 22.69 -3.48
C ASP A 104 -20.71 23.47 -2.31
N GLN A 105 -20.90 23.00 -1.08
CA GLN A 105 -20.34 23.60 0.12
C GLN A 105 -18.80 23.67 0.08
N ALA A 106 -18.15 22.65 -0.43
CA ALA A 106 -16.70 22.61 -0.53
C ALA A 106 -16.10 23.64 -1.51
N ASN A 107 -16.93 24.27 -2.37
CA ASN A 107 -16.47 25.35 -3.25
C ASN A 107 -16.25 26.67 -2.48
N THR A 108 -16.90 26.85 -1.35
CA THR A 108 -16.89 28.09 -0.56
C THR A 108 -16.30 27.94 0.82
N GLU A 109 -16.23 26.71 1.35
CA GLU A 109 -15.74 26.41 2.69
C GLU A 109 -14.47 25.57 2.68
N THR A 110 -13.70 25.71 3.75
CA THR A 110 -12.56 24.85 4.06
C THR A 110 -12.88 24.09 5.35
N GLN A 111 -12.67 22.78 5.35
CA GLN A 111 -12.88 21.92 6.52
C GLN A 111 -11.66 21.09 6.83
N ALA A 112 -11.59 20.59 8.07
CA ALA A 112 -10.60 19.62 8.52
C ALA A 112 -11.28 18.46 9.24
N TRP A 113 -10.91 17.24 8.90
CA TRP A 113 -11.52 16.02 9.40
C TRP A 113 -10.44 15.05 9.86
N THR A 114 -10.59 14.55 11.08
CA THR A 114 -9.70 13.50 11.61
C THR A 114 -10.13 12.14 11.07
N ASN A 115 -9.15 11.36 10.65
CA ASN A 115 -9.29 10.02 10.12
C ASN A 115 -8.29 9.08 10.78
N SER A 116 -8.48 7.79 10.61
CA SER A 116 -7.49 6.79 11.01
C SER A 116 -7.41 5.65 10.01
N VAL A 117 -6.22 5.09 9.86
CA VAL A 117 -5.99 3.86 9.12
C VAL A 117 -5.09 2.93 9.94
N SER A 118 -5.38 1.64 9.90
CA SER A 118 -4.55 0.63 10.54
C SER A 118 -3.78 -0.16 9.48
N VAL A 119 -2.48 -0.32 9.73
CA VAL A 119 -1.57 -1.12 8.93
C VAL A 119 -0.86 -2.14 9.82
N PRO A 120 -0.28 -3.21 9.26
CA PRO A 120 0.50 -4.14 10.10
C PRO A 120 1.70 -3.42 10.73
N TYR A 121 2.03 -3.77 11.98
CA TYR A 121 3.11 -3.12 12.73
C TYR A 121 4.48 -3.54 12.18
N PRO A 122 5.31 -2.61 11.69
CA PRO A 122 6.59 -2.93 11.10
C PRO A 122 7.61 -3.37 12.15
N LYS A 123 8.46 -4.34 11.81
CA LYS A 123 9.58 -4.81 12.65
C LYS A 123 10.77 -3.87 12.58
N ASN A 124 10.97 -3.23 11.43
CA ASN A 124 12.10 -2.35 11.12
C ASN A 124 11.59 -0.92 10.85
N PRO A 125 12.48 0.08 10.85
CA PRO A 125 12.12 1.45 10.44
C PRO A 125 11.52 1.51 9.03
N ILE A 126 10.49 2.32 8.88
CA ILE A 126 9.76 2.58 7.65
C ILE A 126 9.88 4.05 7.24
#